data_8fc6b4621380290e5e3b998c53bd94e0
#
_entry.id   8fc6b4621380290e5e3b998c53bd94e0
#
_cell.length_a   1.000
_cell.length_b   1.000
_cell.length_c   1.000
_cell.angle_alpha   90.00
_cell.angle_beta   90.00
_cell.angle_gamma   90.00
#
_symmetry.space_group_name_H-M   'P 1'
#
loop_
_entity.id
_entity.type
_entity.pdbx_description
1 polymer ?
#
loop_
_entity_poly.entity_id
_entity_poly.type
_entity_poly.pdbx_seq_one_letter_code
_entity_poly.pdbx_strand_id
1 'polypeptide(L)'
;MQINNSNLEKELPLTSNNLIKILDDWKIIYKSYSHEPVMTVKEAKFVQEEIFGLDNSNGHIKNLYLRDKRKNNILLVAHQDALIDLKLLAKIIKMERLSFGSPHRLFEHLGVLPGAVSPFATVSYTHLTLPTTTSV
;
A
#
# COMPACT_ATOMS: atom_id res chain seq x y z
N MET A 1 -18.96 15.19 1.11
CA MET A 1 -18.72 14.88 2.52
C MET A 1 -17.25 15.13 2.82
N GLN A 2 -16.96 16.14 3.57
CA GLN A 2 -15.58 16.37 4.02
C GLN A 2 -15.27 15.39 5.15
N ILE A 3 -14.30 14.51 4.89
CA ILE A 3 -13.83 13.55 5.85
C ILE A 3 -12.84 14.28 6.76
N ASN A 4 -13.19 14.42 8.03
CA ASN A 4 -12.31 15.03 9.02
C ASN A 4 -11.23 14.00 9.40
N ASN A 5 -10.00 14.21 8.93
CA ASN A 5 -8.89 13.29 9.10
C ASN A 5 -8.62 12.91 10.57
N SER A 6 -8.85 13.82 11.51
CA SER A 6 -8.59 13.56 12.93
C SER A 6 -9.54 12.54 13.57
N ASN A 7 -10.76 12.40 13.05
CA ASN A 7 -11.70 11.41 13.53
C ASN A 7 -11.54 10.06 12.84
N LEU A 8 -11.06 10.06 11.60
CA LEU A 8 -10.84 8.84 10.82
C LEU A 8 -9.66 8.00 11.34
N GLU A 9 -8.60 8.64 11.81
CA GLU A 9 -7.47 7.91 12.39
C GLU A 9 -7.87 7.07 13.60
N LYS A 10 -8.88 7.50 14.36
CA LYS A 10 -9.40 6.75 15.51
C LYS A 10 -10.27 5.55 15.13
N GLU A 11 -10.81 5.58 13.92
CA GLU A 11 -11.72 4.54 13.41
C GLU A 11 -11.06 3.60 12.40
N LEU A 12 -9.80 3.84 12.07
CA LEU A 12 -9.08 2.98 11.12
C LEU A 12 -8.89 1.57 11.70
N PRO A 13 -9.25 0.52 10.96
CA PRO A 13 -9.04 -0.85 11.41
C PRO A 13 -7.57 -1.22 11.53
N LEU A 14 -6.69 -0.52 10.80
CA LEU A 14 -5.25 -0.67 10.90
C LEU A 14 -4.57 0.69 11.06
N THR A 15 -4.21 1.03 12.29
CA THR A 15 -3.35 2.17 12.60
C THR A 15 -1.88 1.72 12.66
N SER A 16 -0.94 2.68 12.65
CA SER A 16 0.48 2.38 12.85
C SER A 16 0.72 1.59 14.14
N ASN A 17 0.06 1.98 15.23
CA ASN A 17 0.18 1.29 16.51
C ASN A 17 -0.38 -0.13 16.46
N ASN A 18 -1.50 -0.33 15.78
CA ASN A 18 -2.08 -1.67 15.60
C ASN A 18 -1.17 -2.56 14.75
N LEU A 19 -0.56 -2.02 13.71
CA LEU A 19 0.39 -2.77 12.88
C LEU A 19 1.60 -3.22 13.70
N ILE A 20 2.19 -2.31 14.49
CA ILE A 20 3.33 -2.61 15.36
C ILE A 20 2.96 -3.75 16.32
N LYS A 21 1.77 -3.68 16.92
CA LYS A 21 1.28 -4.73 17.81
C LYS A 21 1.14 -6.08 17.10
N ILE A 22 0.62 -6.09 15.87
CA ILE A 22 0.51 -7.31 15.06
C ILE A 22 1.90 -7.91 14.79
N LEU A 23 2.86 -7.08 14.41
CA LEU A 23 4.22 -7.52 14.14
C LEU A 23 4.89 -8.10 15.40
N ASP A 24 4.67 -7.47 16.55
CA ASP A 24 5.16 -7.98 17.84
C ASP A 24 4.52 -9.32 18.20
N ASP A 25 3.20 -9.44 18.05
CA ASP A 25 2.46 -10.68 18.30
C ASP A 25 2.94 -11.84 17.39
N TRP A 26 3.28 -11.51 16.16
CA TRP A 26 3.83 -12.47 15.20
C TRP A 26 5.33 -12.72 15.37
N LYS A 27 5.97 -12.05 16.31
CA LYS A 27 7.41 -12.13 16.58
C LYS A 27 8.26 -11.81 15.34
N ILE A 28 7.81 -10.87 14.53
CA ILE A 28 8.56 -10.36 13.39
C ILE A 28 9.52 -9.30 13.87
N ILE A 29 10.80 -9.43 13.50
CA ILE A 29 11.81 -8.43 13.79
C ILE A 29 11.66 -7.29 12.79
N TYR A 30 11.53 -6.07 13.27
CA TYR A 30 11.38 -4.87 12.45
C TYR A 30 12.13 -3.68 13.04
N LYS A 31 12.28 -2.65 12.23
CA LYS A 31 12.68 -1.31 12.67
C LYS A 31 11.60 -0.32 12.28
N SER A 32 11.31 0.62 13.13
CA SER A 32 10.31 1.65 12.90
C SER A 32 10.96 3.03 12.87
N TYR A 33 10.56 3.82 11.88
CA TYR A 33 11.04 5.18 11.70
C TYR A 33 9.87 6.11 11.53
N SER A 34 9.86 7.21 12.28
CA SER A 34 8.86 8.26 12.12
C SER A 34 9.34 9.30 11.12
N HIS A 35 8.48 9.72 10.23
CA HIS A 35 8.78 10.77 9.26
C HIS A 35 7.49 11.50 8.87
N GLU A 36 7.64 12.64 8.21
CA GLU A 36 6.51 13.38 7.68
C GLU A 36 5.76 12.55 6.61
N PRO A 37 4.44 12.75 6.49
CA PRO A 37 3.66 12.05 5.47
C PRO A 37 4.21 12.28 4.07
N VAL A 38 4.34 11.20 3.30
CA VAL A 38 4.78 11.23 1.91
C VAL A 38 3.74 10.56 1.01
N MET A 39 3.51 11.11 -0.15
CA MET A 39 2.47 10.66 -1.09
C MET A 39 3.04 10.13 -2.40
N THR A 40 4.30 10.43 -2.70
CA THR A 40 4.97 10.04 -3.95
C THR A 40 6.25 9.27 -3.67
N VAL A 41 6.68 8.48 -4.65
CA VAL A 41 7.97 7.78 -4.59
C VAL A 41 9.13 8.77 -4.47
N LYS A 42 9.04 9.91 -5.14
CA LYS A 42 10.07 10.96 -5.07
C LYS A 42 10.24 11.49 -3.65
N GLU A 43 9.14 11.81 -2.97
CA GLU A 43 9.15 12.24 -1.57
C GLU A 43 9.69 11.14 -0.65
N ALA A 44 9.24 9.90 -0.87
CA ALA A 44 9.71 8.76 -0.10
C ALA A 44 11.22 8.54 -0.23
N LYS A 45 11.80 8.78 -1.39
CA LYS A 45 13.25 8.66 -1.59
C LYS A 45 14.04 9.67 -0.77
N PHE A 46 13.55 10.90 -0.59
CA PHE A 46 14.18 11.87 0.29
C PHE A 46 14.22 11.37 1.74
N VAL A 47 13.12 10.85 2.23
CA VAL A 47 13.04 10.28 3.59
C VAL A 47 13.96 9.07 3.75
N GLN A 48 13.98 8.18 2.75
CA GLN A 48 14.86 7.02 2.74
C GLN A 48 16.33 7.42 2.80
N GLU A 49 16.71 8.45 2.06
CA GLU A 49 18.07 8.99 2.05
C GLU A 49 18.46 9.59 3.39
N GLU A 50 17.54 10.29 4.05
CA GLU A 50 17.76 10.81 5.41
C GLU A 50 17.95 9.70 6.45
N ILE A 51 17.18 8.61 6.34
CA ILE A 51 17.21 7.51 7.32
C ILE A 51 18.37 6.56 7.05
N PHE A 52 18.61 6.18 5.80
CA PHE A 52 19.56 5.13 5.41
C PHE A 52 20.81 5.65 4.74
N GLY A 53 20.89 6.95 4.46
CA GLY A 53 21.97 7.54 3.67
C GLY A 53 21.89 7.08 2.22
N LEU A 54 23.04 6.97 1.57
CA LEU A 54 23.15 6.51 0.18
C LEU A 54 23.23 4.98 0.04
N ASP A 55 22.94 4.25 1.11
CA ASP A 55 22.98 2.79 1.10
C ASP A 55 21.75 2.25 0.34
N ASN A 56 21.99 1.62 -0.81
CA ASN A 56 20.97 1.01 -1.65
C ASN A 56 20.77 -0.49 -1.35
N SER A 57 21.30 -1.01 -0.25
CA SER A 57 21.15 -2.42 0.14
C SER A 57 19.73 -2.76 0.58
N ASN A 58 18.94 -1.76 0.97
CA ASN A 58 17.55 -1.94 1.39
C ASN A 58 16.61 -1.99 0.18
N GLY A 59 15.75 -2.99 0.16
CA GLY A 59 14.65 -3.04 -0.81
C GLY A 59 13.51 -2.13 -0.37
N HIS A 60 13.03 -1.31 -1.29
CA HIS A 60 11.87 -0.45 -1.06
C HIS A 60 10.75 -0.86 -2.00
N ILE A 61 9.53 -0.92 -1.48
CA ILE A 61 8.35 -1.27 -2.24
C ILE A 61 7.38 -0.09 -2.32
N LYS A 62 6.52 -0.14 -3.31
CA LYS A 62 5.33 0.70 -3.42
C LYS A 62 4.09 -0.18 -3.45
N ASN A 63 3.02 0.34 -2.91
CA ASN A 63 1.72 -0.31 -2.87
C ASN A 63 0.73 0.53 -3.68
N LEU A 64 0.15 -0.05 -4.69
CA LEU A 64 -0.79 0.63 -5.57
C LEU A 64 -2.17 -0.01 -5.43
N TYR A 65 -3.16 0.79 -5.06
CA TYR A 65 -4.54 0.37 -5.05
C TYR A 65 -5.18 0.70 -6.39
N LEU A 66 -5.58 -0.33 -7.10
CA LEU A 66 -6.13 -0.27 -8.44
C LEU A 66 -7.53 -0.86 -8.47
N ARG A 67 -8.29 -0.48 -9.48
CA ARG A 67 -9.57 -1.12 -9.79
C ARG A 67 -9.73 -1.26 -11.29
N ASP A 68 -10.51 -2.26 -11.70
CA ASP A 68 -10.88 -2.40 -13.10
C ASP A 68 -12.22 -1.70 -13.40
N LYS A 69 -12.62 -1.76 -14.66
CA LYS A 69 -13.89 -1.19 -15.11
C LYS A 69 -15.11 -1.85 -14.46
N ARG A 70 -15.01 -3.11 -14.05
CA ARG A 70 -16.05 -3.86 -13.35
C ARG A 70 -16.04 -3.64 -11.83
N LYS A 71 -15.22 -2.72 -11.34
CA LYS A 71 -15.07 -2.39 -9.92
C LYS A 71 -14.42 -3.49 -9.09
N ASN A 72 -13.67 -4.41 -9.71
CA ASN A 72 -12.79 -5.32 -8.97
C ASN A 72 -11.60 -4.57 -8.41
N ASN A 73 -11.23 -4.87 -7.18
CA ASN A 73 -10.15 -4.21 -6.47
C ASN A 73 -8.87 -5.03 -6.56
N ILE A 74 -7.75 -4.35 -6.75
CA ILE A 74 -6.43 -4.96 -6.83
C ILE A 74 -5.47 -4.16 -5.99
N LEU A 75 -4.69 -4.86 -5.18
CA LEU A 75 -3.54 -4.29 -4.51
C LEU A 75 -2.28 -4.83 -5.18
N LEU A 76 -1.53 -3.96 -5.83
CA LEU A 76 -0.26 -4.30 -6.44
C LEU A 76 0.88 -3.89 -5.51
N VAL A 77 1.71 -4.85 -5.14
CA VAL A 77 2.96 -4.60 -4.41
C VAL A 77 4.10 -4.79 -5.40
N ALA A 78 4.92 -3.78 -5.57
CA ALA A 78 6.02 -3.80 -6.52
C ALA A 78 7.24 -3.05 -5.96
N HIS A 79 8.40 -3.31 -6.55
CA HIS A 79 9.59 -2.51 -6.26
C HIS A 79 9.29 -1.04 -6.57
N GLN A 80 9.78 -0.11 -5.73
CA GLN A 80 9.44 1.30 -5.88
C GLN A 80 9.84 1.89 -7.24
N ASP A 81 10.89 1.39 -7.86
CA ASP A 81 11.40 1.86 -9.16
C ASP A 81 10.81 1.10 -10.35
N ALA A 82 9.98 0.10 -10.11
CA ALA A 82 9.32 -0.63 -11.18
C ALA A 82 8.40 0.28 -11.98
N LEU A 83 8.54 0.26 -13.29
CA LEU A 83 7.65 0.95 -14.21
C LEU A 83 6.43 0.05 -14.46
N ILE A 84 5.27 0.51 -14.04
CA ILE A 84 4.04 -0.27 -14.14
C ILE A 84 3.21 0.24 -15.33
N ASP A 85 3.09 -0.59 -16.34
CA ASP A 85 2.18 -0.37 -17.46
C ASP A 85 0.82 -1.00 -17.10
N LEU A 86 -0.16 -0.17 -16.78
CA LEU A 86 -1.49 -0.64 -16.37
C LEU A 86 -2.21 -1.41 -17.46
N LYS A 87 -1.98 -1.10 -18.74
CA LYS A 87 -2.57 -1.83 -19.86
C LYS A 87 -2.00 -3.24 -19.95
N LEU A 88 -0.69 -3.35 -19.84
CA LEU A 88 -0.01 -4.65 -19.86
C LEU A 88 -0.39 -5.48 -18.64
N LEU A 89 -0.41 -4.87 -17.46
CA LEU A 89 -0.82 -5.53 -16.23
C LEU A 89 -2.23 -6.10 -16.36
N ALA A 90 -3.18 -5.33 -16.87
CA ALA A 90 -4.56 -5.77 -17.08
C ALA A 90 -4.63 -7.02 -17.97
N LYS A 91 -3.83 -7.06 -19.02
CA LYS A 91 -3.75 -8.24 -19.91
C LYS A 91 -3.17 -9.46 -19.20
N ILE A 92 -2.11 -9.27 -18.42
CA ILE A 92 -1.43 -10.36 -17.71
C ILE A 92 -2.38 -10.99 -16.69
N ILE A 93 -3.09 -10.19 -15.92
CA ILE A 93 -4.02 -10.67 -14.89
C ILE A 93 -5.43 -10.95 -15.41
N LYS A 94 -5.63 -10.80 -16.71
CA LYS A 94 -6.92 -11.06 -17.40
C LYS A 94 -8.08 -10.23 -16.80
N MET A 95 -7.83 -8.96 -16.61
CA MET A 95 -8.82 -8.00 -16.13
C MET A 95 -9.06 -6.92 -17.19
N GLU A 96 -10.14 -6.16 -16.99
CA GLU A 96 -10.43 -5.02 -17.84
C GLU A 96 -9.51 -3.84 -17.48
N ARG A 97 -9.72 -2.72 -18.14
CA ARG A 97 -8.91 -1.52 -17.95
C ARG A 97 -8.74 -1.17 -16.47
N LEU A 98 -7.49 -1.07 -16.05
CA LEU A 98 -7.12 -0.69 -14.70
C LEU A 98 -6.96 0.82 -14.56
N SER A 99 -7.35 1.33 -13.41
CA SER A 99 -7.12 2.71 -13.00
C SER A 99 -6.85 2.75 -11.49
N PHE A 100 -6.29 3.86 -11.01
CA PHE A 100 -6.13 4.06 -9.57
C PHE A 100 -7.48 4.19 -8.89
N GLY A 101 -7.64 3.53 -7.74
CA GLY A 101 -8.81 3.68 -6.91
C GLY A 101 -8.85 5.06 -6.24
N SER A 102 -10.07 5.61 -6.08
CA SER A 102 -10.25 6.87 -5.37
C SER A 102 -9.94 6.74 -3.88
N PRO A 103 -9.62 7.85 -3.18
CA PRO A 103 -9.46 7.84 -1.73
C PRO A 103 -10.66 7.28 -0.97
N HIS A 104 -11.88 7.56 -1.43
CA HIS A 104 -13.10 7.02 -0.84
C HIS A 104 -13.16 5.49 -0.96
N ARG A 105 -12.87 4.94 -2.13
CA ARG A 105 -12.84 3.50 -2.35
C ARG A 105 -11.71 2.81 -1.59
N LEU A 106 -10.56 3.46 -1.52
CA LEU A 106 -9.45 2.96 -0.73
C LEU A 106 -9.85 2.79 0.74
N PHE A 107 -10.50 3.79 1.31
CA PHE A 107 -11.01 3.73 2.68
C PHE A 107 -12.10 2.67 2.84
N GLU A 108 -13.05 2.61 1.93
CA GLU A 108 -14.15 1.65 1.94
C GLU A 108 -13.66 0.20 1.90
N HIS A 109 -12.66 -0.10 1.08
CA HIS A 109 -12.21 -1.47 0.84
C HIS A 109 -10.99 -1.91 1.64
N LEU A 110 -10.12 -0.99 2.02
CA LEU A 110 -8.90 -1.29 2.79
C LEU A 110 -8.86 -0.61 4.15
N GLY A 111 -9.75 0.34 4.40
CA GLY A 111 -9.81 1.03 5.68
C GLY A 111 -8.58 1.89 5.97
N VAL A 112 -7.88 2.35 4.95
CA VAL A 112 -6.70 3.20 5.07
C VAL A 112 -6.87 4.48 4.27
N LEU A 113 -6.06 5.49 4.61
CA LEU A 113 -6.01 6.76 3.89
C LEU A 113 -4.94 6.72 2.78
N PRO A 114 -5.04 7.62 1.77
CA PRO A 114 -3.97 7.78 0.80
C PRO A 114 -2.62 8.01 1.47
N GLY A 115 -1.57 7.37 0.96
CA GLY A 115 -0.24 7.38 1.56
C GLY A 115 0.00 6.27 2.58
N ALA A 116 -1.05 5.60 3.06
CA ALA A 116 -0.95 4.51 4.03
C ALA A 116 -1.37 3.14 3.45
N VAL A 117 -1.35 3.01 2.14
CA VAL A 117 -1.70 1.74 1.48
C VAL A 117 -0.69 0.66 1.84
N SER A 118 -1.18 -0.45 2.38
CA SER A 118 -0.34 -1.53 2.88
C SER A 118 -1.01 -2.89 2.67
N PRO A 119 -0.25 -3.95 2.36
CA PRO A 119 -0.76 -5.31 2.33
C PRO A 119 -1.35 -5.75 3.68
N PHE A 120 -0.86 -5.23 4.78
CA PHE A 120 -1.37 -5.55 6.12
C PHE A 120 -2.81 -5.09 6.34
N ALA A 121 -3.28 -4.09 5.62
CA ALA A 121 -4.67 -3.64 5.69
C ALA A 121 -5.67 -4.72 5.22
N THR A 122 -5.24 -5.62 4.36
CA THR A 122 -6.08 -6.71 3.82
C THR A 122 -6.40 -7.78 4.86
N VAL A 123 -5.56 -7.96 5.87
CA VAL A 123 -5.73 -8.97 6.92
C VAL A 123 -7.00 -8.75 7.73
N SER A 124 -7.35 -7.49 7.96
CA SER A 124 -8.51 -7.11 8.79
C SER A 124 -9.75 -6.80 7.97
N TYR A 125 -9.65 -6.66 6.66
CA TYR A 125 -10.70 -6.02 5.87
C TYR A 125 -11.19 -6.82 4.66
N THR A 126 -10.32 -7.57 3.98
CA THR A 126 -10.67 -8.26 2.75
C THR A 126 -10.04 -9.64 2.67
N HIS A 127 -10.56 -10.46 1.76
CA HIS A 127 -9.88 -11.68 1.34
C HIS A 127 -8.79 -11.33 0.35
N LEU A 128 -7.57 -11.73 0.65
CA LEU A 128 -6.43 -11.59 -0.23
C LEU A 128 -6.22 -12.91 -0.98
N THR A 129 -6.37 -12.88 -2.30
CA THR A 129 -5.96 -13.97 -3.16
C THR A 129 -4.62 -13.61 -3.77
N LEU A 130 -3.58 -14.36 -3.40
CA LEU A 130 -2.26 -14.18 -3.98
C LEU A 130 -2.15 -15.01 -5.26
N PRO A 131 -1.59 -14.44 -6.34
CA PRO A 131 -1.24 -15.25 -7.49
C PRO A 131 -0.19 -16.28 -7.10
N THR A 132 -0.36 -17.50 -7.57
CA THR A 132 0.53 -18.62 -7.25
C THR A 132 1.76 -18.70 -8.16
N THR A 133 1.83 -17.87 -9.18
CA THR A 133 2.97 -17.80 -10.09
C THR A 133 3.86 -16.62 -9.74
N THR A 134 5.14 -16.90 -9.53
CA THR A 134 6.17 -15.92 -9.18
C THR A 134 6.90 -15.35 -10.39
N SER A 135 6.66 -15.86 -11.57
CA SER A 135 7.28 -15.37 -12.80
C SER A 135 6.63 -14.07 -13.26
N VAL A 136 7.36 -13.04 -13.18
CA VAL A 136 7.03 -11.74 -13.75
C VAL A 136 7.89 -11.49 -14.98
#